data_8415ed38198a0506d26e9b2a350f2c46
#
_entry.id   8415ed38198a0506d26e9b2a350f2c46
#
_cell.length_a   1.000
_cell.length_b   1.000
_cell.length_c   1.000
_cell.angle_alpha   90.00
_cell.angle_beta   90.00
_cell.angle_gamma   90.00
#
_symmetry.space_group_name_H-M   'P 1'
#
loop_
_entity.id
_entity.type
_entity.pdbx_description
1 polymer ?
#
loop_
_entity_poly.entity_id
_entity_poly.type
_entity_poly.pdbx_seq_one_letter_code
_entity_poly.pdbx_strand_id
1 'polypeptide(L)'
;LSCLLAIFRLLQFVFQPSLTWLSLSTISIVSIAIGMIVLFLPRFVVPKAWALICFLPLIIPLKRAHEFSLTVLDVGQGQAVHLQSEDKQIMIDVGGYYDETKFSVGRQLIIPYLMGEGISKLDQIFLSHLDQDHAGAFKEVAQVLKIDQVRSNQQDERFNHLNFDYCYAGQIQNI
;
A
#
# COMPACT_ATOMS: atom_id res chain seq x y z
N LEU A 1 15.02 -7.09 -31.51
CA LEU A 1 15.33 -6.60 -30.15
C LEU A 1 14.45 -5.40 -29.80
N SER A 2 14.33 -4.40 -30.70
CA SER A 2 13.56 -3.17 -30.49
C SER A 2 12.06 -3.42 -30.27
N CYS A 3 11.46 -4.39 -30.97
CA CYS A 3 10.06 -4.77 -30.82
C CYS A 3 9.79 -5.41 -29.46
N LEU A 4 10.67 -6.26 -28.96
CA LEU A 4 10.61 -6.89 -27.65
C LEU A 4 10.70 -5.83 -26.53
N LEU A 5 11.58 -4.85 -26.67
CA LEU A 5 11.71 -3.74 -25.73
C LEU A 5 10.47 -2.84 -25.73
N ALA A 6 9.86 -2.60 -26.89
CA ALA A 6 8.61 -1.83 -26.99
C ALA A 6 7.44 -2.54 -26.33
N ILE A 7 7.30 -3.86 -26.56
CA ILE A 7 6.28 -4.69 -25.90
C ILE A 7 6.50 -4.71 -24.38
N PHE A 8 7.75 -4.86 -23.93
CA PHE A 8 8.07 -4.86 -22.50
C PHE A 8 7.71 -3.52 -21.83
N ARG A 9 8.04 -2.38 -22.48
CA ARG A 9 7.65 -1.05 -21.98
C ARG A 9 6.15 -0.85 -21.96
N LEU A 10 5.45 -1.32 -22.98
CA LEU A 10 3.98 -1.25 -23.02
C LEU A 10 3.35 -2.08 -21.89
N LEU A 11 3.83 -3.31 -21.69
CA LEU A 11 3.39 -4.17 -20.60
C LEU A 11 3.70 -3.53 -19.24
N GLN A 12 4.87 -2.97 -19.07
CA GLN A 12 5.25 -2.26 -17.86
C GLN A 12 4.34 -1.07 -17.58
N PHE A 13 4.04 -0.27 -18.61
CA PHE A 13 3.14 0.88 -18.49
C PHE A 13 1.71 0.48 -18.11
N VAL A 14 1.19 -0.61 -18.72
CA VAL A 14 -0.19 -1.09 -18.50
C VAL A 14 -0.33 -1.80 -17.15
N PHE A 15 0.66 -2.60 -16.76
CA PHE A 15 0.58 -3.46 -15.57
C PHE A 15 1.26 -2.89 -14.33
N GLN A 16 2.10 -1.87 -14.47
CA GLN A 16 2.80 -1.28 -13.33
C GLN A 16 1.87 -0.83 -12.20
N PRO A 17 0.73 -0.15 -12.47
CA PRO A 17 -0.20 0.22 -11.41
C PRO A 17 -0.82 -0.98 -10.68
N SER A 18 -1.03 -2.08 -11.40
CA SER A 18 -1.64 -3.30 -10.85
C SER A 18 -0.62 -4.15 -10.07
N LEU A 19 0.63 -4.19 -10.53
CA LEU A 19 1.71 -4.96 -9.88
C LEU A 19 2.18 -4.32 -8.57
N THR A 20 2.10 -3.01 -8.44
CA THR A 20 2.50 -2.31 -7.22
C THR A 20 1.59 -2.62 -6.03
N TRP A 21 0.34 -3.04 -6.29
CA TRP A 21 -0.65 -3.38 -5.27
C TRP A 21 -0.80 -4.89 -5.02
N LEU A 22 0.00 -5.72 -5.67
CA LEU A 22 -0.09 -7.16 -5.54
C LEU A 22 0.75 -7.62 -4.34
N SER A 23 0.15 -7.69 -3.16
CA SER A 23 0.75 -8.36 -2.01
C SER A 23 0.60 -9.87 -2.18
N LEU A 24 1.67 -10.52 -2.59
CA LEU A 24 1.70 -11.98 -2.72
C LEU A 24 1.99 -12.62 -1.36
N SER A 25 1.02 -13.32 -0.80
CA SER A 25 1.26 -14.17 0.36
C SER A 25 2.20 -15.33 -0.01
N THR A 26 2.90 -15.89 0.98
CA THR A 26 3.73 -17.08 0.76
C THR A 26 2.93 -18.23 0.13
N ILE A 27 1.67 -18.38 0.51
CA ILE A 27 0.74 -19.37 -0.07
C ILE A 27 0.51 -19.09 -1.55
N SER A 28 0.28 -17.85 -1.94
CA SER A 28 0.10 -17.46 -3.35
C SER A 28 1.34 -17.76 -4.19
N ILE A 29 2.52 -17.45 -3.66
CA ILE A 29 3.80 -17.72 -4.35
C ILE A 29 3.99 -19.23 -4.57
N VAL A 30 3.77 -20.03 -3.53
CA VAL A 30 3.87 -21.50 -3.63
C VAL A 30 2.83 -22.06 -4.61
N SER A 31 1.60 -21.59 -4.54
CA SER A 31 0.54 -21.99 -5.49
C SER A 31 0.87 -21.66 -6.94
N ILE A 32 1.41 -20.47 -7.22
CA ILE A 32 1.87 -20.08 -8.55
C ILE A 32 2.98 -21.02 -9.03
N ALA A 33 3.97 -21.29 -8.18
CA ALA A 33 5.06 -22.19 -8.52
C ALA A 33 4.56 -23.59 -8.88
N ILE A 34 3.63 -24.15 -8.11
CA ILE A 34 2.98 -25.44 -8.38
C ILE A 34 2.18 -25.38 -9.68
N GLY A 35 1.39 -24.32 -9.90
CA GLY A 35 0.61 -24.14 -11.14
C GLY A 35 1.51 -24.08 -12.37
N MET A 36 2.64 -23.38 -12.29
CA MET A 36 3.64 -23.35 -13.36
C MET A 36 4.24 -24.75 -13.63
N ILE A 37 4.60 -25.49 -12.60
CA ILE A 37 5.08 -26.87 -12.75
C ILE A 37 4.04 -27.72 -13.48
N VAL A 38 2.76 -27.67 -13.07
CA VAL A 38 1.65 -28.40 -13.72
C VAL A 38 1.50 -28.03 -15.19
N LEU A 39 1.69 -26.76 -15.56
CA LEU A 39 1.63 -26.31 -16.95
C LEU A 39 2.75 -26.90 -17.81
N PHE A 40 3.94 -27.07 -17.26
CA PHE A 40 5.10 -27.62 -17.98
C PHE A 40 5.15 -29.15 -18.01
N LEU A 41 4.38 -29.85 -17.14
CA LEU A 41 4.30 -31.31 -17.18
C LEU A 41 3.65 -31.81 -18.49
N PRO A 42 4.02 -33.01 -18.99
CA PRO A 42 3.35 -33.62 -20.13
C PRO A 42 1.85 -33.83 -19.88
N ARG A 43 1.03 -33.64 -20.92
CA ARG A 43 -0.44 -33.73 -20.81
C ARG A 43 -0.99 -35.06 -20.26
N PHE A 44 -0.20 -36.12 -20.31
CA PHE A 44 -0.58 -37.47 -19.85
C PHE A 44 -0.40 -37.65 -18.34
N VAL A 45 0.31 -36.75 -17.65
CA VAL A 45 0.59 -36.87 -16.21
C VAL A 45 -0.49 -36.19 -15.37
N VAL A 46 -0.85 -34.95 -15.72
CA VAL A 46 -1.87 -34.18 -14.99
C VAL A 46 -2.69 -33.35 -15.98
N PRO A 47 -4.03 -33.32 -15.82
CA PRO A 47 -4.88 -32.42 -16.60
C PRO A 47 -4.48 -30.96 -16.40
N LYS A 48 -4.25 -30.23 -17.48
CA LYS A 48 -3.85 -28.81 -17.43
C LYS A 48 -4.84 -27.91 -16.69
N ALA A 49 -6.11 -28.32 -16.64
CA ALA A 49 -7.15 -27.60 -15.89
C ALA A 49 -6.81 -27.45 -14.40
N TRP A 50 -6.03 -28.35 -13.82
CA TRP A 50 -5.61 -28.26 -12.41
C TRP A 50 -4.71 -27.06 -12.13
N ALA A 51 -3.97 -26.58 -13.12
CA ALA A 51 -3.20 -25.35 -13.00
C ALA A 51 -4.09 -24.14 -12.69
N LEU A 52 -5.33 -24.09 -13.19
CA LEU A 52 -6.28 -23.01 -12.91
C LEU A 52 -6.63 -22.96 -11.41
N ILE A 53 -6.74 -24.11 -10.77
CA ILE A 53 -7.02 -24.20 -9.32
C ILE A 53 -5.85 -23.61 -8.53
N CYS A 54 -4.60 -23.83 -8.99
CA CYS A 54 -3.41 -23.28 -8.34
C CYS A 54 -3.35 -21.73 -8.43
N PHE A 55 -4.02 -21.11 -9.40
CA PHE A 55 -4.11 -19.65 -9.51
C PHE A 55 -5.27 -19.04 -8.71
N LEU A 56 -6.14 -19.87 -8.12
CA LEU A 56 -7.28 -19.40 -7.31
C LEU A 56 -6.89 -18.46 -6.14
N PRO A 57 -5.80 -18.72 -5.38
CA PRO A 57 -5.37 -17.83 -4.30
C PRO A 57 -4.94 -16.42 -4.73
N LEU A 58 -4.74 -16.18 -6.04
CA LEU A 58 -4.49 -14.84 -6.57
C LEU A 58 -5.78 -14.01 -6.68
N ILE A 59 -6.91 -14.68 -6.87
CA ILE A 59 -8.20 -14.02 -7.10
C ILE A 59 -8.95 -13.84 -5.78
N ILE A 60 -8.72 -14.76 -4.84
CA ILE A 60 -9.34 -14.70 -3.51
C ILE A 60 -8.38 -13.94 -2.59
N PRO A 61 -8.67 -12.69 -2.23
CA PRO A 61 -7.89 -11.98 -1.23
C PRO A 61 -8.01 -12.76 0.08
N LEU A 62 -6.92 -13.35 0.53
CA LEU A 62 -6.82 -13.88 1.88
C LEU A 62 -6.78 -12.65 2.81
N LYS A 63 -7.96 -12.15 3.18
CA LYS A 63 -8.07 -11.14 4.23
C LYS A 63 -7.37 -11.71 5.47
N ARG A 64 -6.27 -11.08 5.87
CA ARG A 64 -5.75 -11.30 7.22
C ARG A 64 -6.79 -10.70 8.15
N ALA A 65 -7.47 -11.55 8.91
CA ALA A 65 -8.32 -11.09 9.98
C ALA A 65 -7.41 -10.52 11.08
N HIS A 66 -7.11 -9.23 10.97
CA HIS A 66 -6.46 -8.51 12.06
C HIS A 66 -7.57 -7.85 12.87
N GLU A 67 -7.78 -8.35 14.07
CA GLU A 67 -8.72 -7.70 15.00
C GLU A 67 -8.28 -6.28 15.28
N PHE A 68 -7.01 -6.07 15.55
CA PHE A 68 -6.41 -4.75 15.77
C PHE A 68 -4.89 -4.87 15.64
N SER A 69 -4.27 -3.97 14.89
CA SER A 69 -2.81 -3.86 14.83
C SER A 69 -2.37 -2.41 14.84
N LEU A 70 -1.31 -2.14 15.59
CA LEU A 70 -0.64 -0.85 15.62
C LEU A 70 0.83 -1.07 15.27
N THR A 71 1.28 -0.45 14.19
CA THR A 71 2.66 -0.53 13.72
C THR A 71 3.28 0.84 13.75
N VAL A 72 4.35 1.00 14.52
CA VAL A 72 5.17 2.21 14.52
C VAL A 72 6.28 2.01 13.50
N LEU A 73 6.34 2.88 12.50
CA LEU A 73 7.36 2.82 11.45
C LEU A 73 8.59 3.59 11.90
N ASP A 74 9.76 2.99 11.72
CA ASP A 74 11.05 3.68 11.98
C ASP A 74 11.35 4.63 10.81
N VAL A 75 10.91 5.85 10.94
CA VAL A 75 11.07 6.92 9.94
C VAL A 75 12.28 7.83 10.22
N GLY A 76 13.10 7.46 11.20
CA GLY A 76 14.21 8.29 11.65
C GLY A 76 13.73 9.48 12.46
N GLN A 77 13.92 10.70 11.96
CA GLN A 77 13.32 11.88 12.58
C GLN A 77 11.87 12.01 12.14
N GLY A 78 10.97 12.11 13.13
CA GLY A 78 9.54 12.25 12.90
C GLY A 78 8.72 11.08 13.40
N GLN A 79 7.46 11.05 12.99
CA GLN A 79 6.51 10.04 13.42
C GLN A 79 5.73 9.51 12.23
N ALA A 80 5.52 8.19 12.21
CA ALA A 80 4.55 7.55 11.33
C ALA A 80 4.03 6.29 12.02
N VAL A 81 2.72 6.23 12.26
CA VAL A 81 2.08 5.11 12.91
C VAL A 81 0.94 4.63 12.01
N HIS A 82 0.94 3.36 11.72
CA HIS A 82 -0.15 2.70 11.01
C HIS A 82 -1.01 1.93 12.01
N LEU A 83 -2.29 2.21 11.98
CA LEU A 83 -3.30 1.56 12.81
C LEU A 83 -4.31 0.88 11.89
N GLN A 84 -4.45 -0.41 12.08
CA GLN A 84 -5.45 -1.23 11.40
C GLN A 84 -6.45 -1.73 12.44
N SER A 85 -7.73 -1.48 12.19
CA SER A 85 -8.83 -1.97 13.02
C SER A 85 -9.90 -2.53 12.09
N GLU A 86 -10.19 -3.82 12.19
CA GLU A 86 -11.11 -4.51 11.30
C GLU A 86 -10.80 -4.24 9.81
N ASP A 87 -11.65 -3.50 9.13
CA ASP A 87 -11.51 -3.13 7.72
C ASP A 87 -10.97 -1.69 7.53
N LYS A 88 -10.66 -0.96 8.61
CA LYS A 88 -10.18 0.43 8.55
C LYS A 88 -8.66 0.52 8.59
N GLN A 89 -8.13 1.37 7.75
CA GLN A 89 -6.70 1.65 7.61
C GLN A 89 -6.45 3.12 7.93
N ILE A 90 -5.73 3.38 9.00
CA ILE A 90 -5.51 4.72 9.53
C ILE A 90 -4.01 4.97 9.67
N MET A 91 -3.55 6.13 9.21
CA MET A 91 -2.20 6.61 9.48
C MET A 91 -2.26 7.78 10.47
N ILE A 92 -1.35 7.78 11.43
CA ILE A 92 -1.10 8.93 12.32
C ILE A 92 0.30 9.42 12.00
N ASP A 93 0.37 10.61 11.46
CA ASP A 93 1.54 11.22 10.85
C ASP A 93 2.17 10.36 9.75
N VAL A 94 2.97 10.95 8.92
CA VAL A 94 3.58 10.30 7.76
C VAL A 94 5.08 10.58 7.65
N GLY A 95 5.69 11.04 8.74
CA GLY A 95 7.10 11.38 8.73
C GLY A 95 7.45 12.48 7.72
N GLY A 96 8.71 12.60 7.40
CA GLY A 96 9.16 13.64 6.53
C GLY A 96 10.27 13.22 5.59
N TYR A 97 11.09 14.18 5.22
CA TYR A 97 12.31 13.96 4.46
C TYR A 97 13.42 14.82 5.07
N TYR A 98 14.61 14.29 5.12
CA TYR A 98 15.78 15.06 5.54
C TYR A 98 16.30 15.95 4.40
N ASP A 99 16.18 15.44 3.16
CA ASP A 99 16.54 16.12 1.91
C ASP A 99 15.65 15.51 0.80
N GLU A 100 14.72 16.32 0.26
CA GLU A 100 13.77 15.88 -0.79
C GLU A 100 14.45 15.18 -1.96
N THR A 101 15.70 15.54 -2.24
CA THR A 101 16.43 15.02 -3.40
C THR A 101 17.09 13.66 -3.13
N LYS A 102 17.33 13.30 -1.88
CA LYS A 102 18.12 12.13 -1.52
C LYS A 102 17.32 11.02 -0.85
N PHE A 103 16.47 11.37 0.10
CA PHE A 103 15.73 10.39 0.87
C PHE A 103 14.34 10.91 1.24
N SER A 104 13.32 10.21 0.79
CA SER A 104 11.93 10.45 1.17
C SER A 104 11.40 9.25 1.94
N VAL A 105 10.95 9.50 3.15
CA VAL A 105 10.28 8.51 4.00
C VAL A 105 9.03 7.96 3.30
N GLY A 106 8.27 8.82 2.60
CA GLY A 106 7.08 8.40 1.87
C GLY A 106 7.38 7.34 0.84
N ARG A 107 8.32 7.60 -0.07
CA ARG A 107 8.65 6.69 -1.18
C ARG A 107 9.43 5.46 -0.78
N GLN A 108 10.32 5.60 0.19
CA GLN A 108 11.27 4.53 0.50
C GLN A 108 10.82 3.64 1.66
N LEU A 109 9.87 4.09 2.47
CA LEU A 109 9.43 3.34 3.63
C LEU A 109 7.91 3.19 3.71
N ILE A 110 7.14 4.29 3.76
CA ILE A 110 5.69 4.22 4.02
C ILE A 110 4.95 3.54 2.87
N ILE A 111 5.16 4.00 1.63
CA ILE A 111 4.48 3.43 0.46
C ILE A 111 4.85 1.95 0.28
N PRO A 112 6.13 1.54 0.29
CA PRO A 112 6.49 0.12 0.22
C PRO A 112 5.93 -0.73 1.35
N TYR A 113 5.89 -0.20 2.58
CA TYR A 113 5.28 -0.89 3.71
C TYR A 113 3.78 -1.14 3.47
N LEU A 114 3.01 -0.09 3.15
CA LEU A 114 1.57 -0.21 2.90
C LEU A 114 1.27 -1.11 1.70
N MET A 115 2.07 -1.02 0.65
CA MET A 115 1.98 -1.95 -0.49
C MET A 115 2.27 -3.39 -0.09
N GLY A 116 3.28 -3.63 0.72
CA GLY A 116 3.63 -4.95 1.24
C GLY A 116 2.49 -5.57 2.07
N GLU A 117 1.75 -4.74 2.80
CA GLU A 117 0.55 -5.16 3.53
C GLU A 117 -0.70 -5.26 2.63
N GLY A 118 -0.60 -4.91 1.35
CA GLY A 118 -1.73 -4.93 0.40
C GLY A 118 -2.70 -3.77 0.56
N ILE A 119 -2.26 -2.69 1.21
CA ILE A 119 -3.09 -1.53 1.49
C ILE A 119 -2.98 -0.55 0.33
N SER A 120 -4.06 -0.37 -0.40
CA SER A 120 -4.18 0.56 -1.54
C SER A 120 -4.97 1.83 -1.20
N LYS A 121 -5.58 1.85 -0.02
CA LYS A 121 -6.45 2.90 0.44
C LYS A 121 -6.26 3.13 1.93
N LEU A 122 -6.19 4.39 2.32
CA LEU A 122 -6.26 4.82 3.71
C LEU A 122 -7.62 5.45 3.96
N ASP A 123 -8.32 4.98 4.97
CA ASP A 123 -9.61 5.54 5.36
C ASP A 123 -9.42 6.90 6.02
N GLN A 124 -8.35 7.05 6.81
CA GLN A 124 -8.01 8.31 7.44
C GLN A 124 -6.51 8.51 7.58
N ILE A 125 -6.10 9.78 7.46
CA ILE A 125 -4.78 10.24 7.90
C ILE A 125 -5.00 11.34 8.96
N PHE A 126 -4.42 11.12 10.13
CA PHE A 126 -4.33 12.13 11.18
C PHE A 126 -2.95 12.77 11.11
N LEU A 127 -2.91 14.08 10.95
CA LEU A 127 -1.69 14.86 11.05
C LEU A 127 -1.72 15.66 12.34
N SER A 128 -0.84 15.33 13.28
CA SER A 128 -0.76 15.97 14.58
C SER A 128 -0.45 17.45 14.43
N HIS A 129 0.46 17.78 13.51
CA HIS A 129 0.81 19.12 13.05
C HIS A 129 1.44 19.03 11.65
N LEU A 130 1.66 20.20 11.03
CA LEU A 130 2.08 20.25 9.62
C LEU A 130 3.60 20.42 9.43
N ASP A 131 4.38 20.21 10.50
CA ASP A 131 5.83 20.26 10.39
C ASP A 131 6.37 19.14 9.52
N GLN A 132 7.56 19.36 9.00
CA GLN A 132 8.15 18.49 7.99
C GLN A 132 8.34 17.04 8.46
N ASP A 133 8.66 16.84 9.71
CA ASP A 133 8.90 15.54 10.33
C ASP A 133 7.62 14.76 10.65
N HIS A 134 6.43 15.37 10.50
CA HIS A 134 5.12 14.74 10.69
C HIS A 134 4.28 14.69 9.42
N ALA A 135 4.31 15.73 8.61
CA ALA A 135 3.49 15.87 7.40
C ALA A 135 4.31 15.98 6.10
N GLY A 136 5.63 15.87 6.18
CA GLY A 136 6.51 16.07 5.01
C GLY A 136 6.25 15.09 3.87
N ALA A 137 6.06 13.81 4.17
CA ALA A 137 5.80 12.80 3.16
C ALA A 137 4.34 12.73 2.68
N PHE A 138 3.43 13.56 3.22
CA PHE A 138 2.00 13.51 2.91
C PHE A 138 1.70 13.59 1.41
N LYS A 139 2.33 14.54 0.70
CA LYS A 139 2.11 14.73 -0.74
C LYS A 139 2.44 13.47 -1.54
N GLU A 140 3.50 12.78 -1.20
CA GLU A 140 3.94 11.56 -1.89
C GLU A 140 2.98 10.40 -1.62
N VAL A 141 2.56 10.24 -0.37
CA VAL A 141 1.57 9.23 0.02
C VAL A 141 0.24 9.48 -0.69
N ALA A 142 -0.24 10.74 -0.72
CA ALA A 142 -1.48 11.13 -1.39
C ALA A 142 -1.45 10.98 -2.92
N GLN A 143 -0.27 10.99 -3.55
CA GLN A 143 -0.13 10.73 -4.99
C GLN A 143 -0.29 9.25 -5.36
N VAL A 144 -0.02 8.35 -4.43
CA VAL A 144 0.04 6.91 -4.69
C VAL A 144 -1.15 6.18 -4.09
N LEU A 145 -1.57 6.57 -2.89
CA LEU A 145 -2.70 5.94 -2.20
C LEU A 145 -3.95 6.80 -2.27
N LYS A 146 -5.10 6.13 -2.34
CA LYS A 146 -6.38 6.81 -2.15
C LYS A 146 -6.55 7.12 -0.67
N ILE A 147 -6.84 8.38 -0.34
CA ILE A 147 -7.11 8.85 1.01
C ILE A 147 -8.56 9.32 1.05
N ASP A 148 -9.37 8.75 1.94
CA ASP A 148 -10.77 9.14 2.05
C ASP A 148 -10.94 10.40 2.92
N GLN A 149 -10.18 10.52 4.00
CA GLN A 149 -10.29 11.65 4.91
C GLN A 149 -8.94 12.05 5.49
N VAL A 150 -8.71 13.36 5.59
CA VAL A 150 -7.56 13.93 6.29
C VAL A 150 -8.05 14.72 7.48
N ARG A 151 -7.40 14.55 8.62
CA ARG A 151 -7.65 15.33 9.84
C ARG A 151 -6.38 15.97 10.35
N SER A 152 -6.46 17.24 10.66
CA SER A 152 -5.35 18.00 11.27
C SER A 152 -5.88 19.15 12.10
N ASN A 153 -5.00 19.71 12.91
CA ASN A 153 -5.27 20.94 13.66
C ASN A 153 -5.24 22.21 12.80
N GLN A 154 -4.70 22.10 11.57
CA GLN A 154 -4.56 23.21 10.63
C GLN A 154 -4.97 22.78 9.23
N GLN A 155 -5.57 23.67 8.46
CA GLN A 155 -5.83 23.47 7.05
C GLN A 155 -4.59 23.82 6.21
N ASP A 156 -4.36 23.08 5.14
CA ASP A 156 -3.25 23.27 4.21
C ASP A 156 -3.71 23.09 2.78
N GLU A 157 -3.07 23.75 1.82
CA GLU A 157 -3.39 23.65 0.40
C GLU A 157 -3.27 22.22 -0.15
N ARG A 158 -2.42 21.39 0.48
CA ARG A 158 -2.24 19.97 0.14
C ARG A 158 -3.53 19.15 0.30
N PHE A 159 -4.50 19.64 1.07
CA PHE A 159 -5.77 18.95 1.37
C PHE A 159 -6.93 19.39 0.49
N ASN A 160 -6.76 20.41 -0.37
CA ASN A 160 -7.85 21.03 -1.14
C ASN A 160 -8.69 20.06 -2.00
N HIS A 161 -8.15 18.89 -2.34
CA HIS A 161 -8.82 17.87 -3.14
C HIS A 161 -9.29 16.68 -2.30
N LEU A 162 -9.14 16.75 -0.99
CA LEU A 162 -9.44 15.69 -0.04
C LEU A 162 -10.55 16.11 0.91
N ASN A 163 -11.22 15.13 1.49
CA ASN A 163 -12.19 15.38 2.55
C ASN A 163 -11.41 15.73 3.84
N PHE A 164 -11.38 17.01 4.16
CA PHE A 164 -10.65 17.54 5.31
C PHE A 164 -11.59 17.81 6.48
N ASP A 165 -11.14 17.48 7.69
CA ASP A 165 -11.84 17.78 8.93
C ASP A 165 -10.84 18.25 10.00
N TYR A 166 -11.29 19.17 10.86
CA TYR A 166 -10.46 19.65 11.96
C TYR A 166 -10.40 18.64 13.11
N CYS A 167 -9.22 18.48 13.68
CA CYS A 167 -8.99 17.70 14.88
C CYS A 167 -8.81 18.63 16.07
N TYR A 168 -9.63 18.44 17.11
CA TYR A 168 -9.61 19.24 18.33
C TYR A 168 -9.25 18.39 19.53
N ALA A 169 -8.57 18.99 20.49
CA ALA A 169 -8.26 18.35 21.77
C ALA A 169 -9.54 17.88 22.49
N GLY A 170 -9.54 16.65 22.97
CA GLY A 170 -10.70 16.05 23.66
C GLY A 170 -11.75 15.42 22.75
N GLN A 171 -11.58 15.48 21.45
CA GLN A 171 -12.47 14.77 20.50
C GLN A 171 -12.24 13.27 20.60
N ILE A 172 -13.31 12.51 20.87
CA ILE A 172 -13.29 11.05 20.87
C ILE A 172 -13.79 10.56 19.51
N GLN A 173 -13.07 9.65 18.92
CA GLN A 173 -13.43 9.01 17.68
C GLN A 173 -13.57 7.50 17.86
N ASN A 174 -14.70 6.96 17.46
CA ASN A 174 -14.90 5.52 17.38
C ASN A 174 -14.28 5.03 16.06
N ILE A 175 -13.31 4.16 16.18
CA ILE A 175 -12.56 3.55 15.06
C ILE A 175 -13.17 2.20 14.75
#